data_79034bcc1dbb627a2671b8297b2f0a1d
#
_entry.id   79034bcc1dbb627a2671b8297b2f0a1d
#
_cell.length_a   1.000
_cell.length_b   1.000
_cell.length_c   1.000
_cell.angle_alpha   90.00
_cell.angle_beta   90.00
_cell.angle_gamma   90.00
#
_symmetry.space_group_name_H-M   'P 1'
#
loop_
_entity.id
_entity.type
_entity.pdbx_description
1 polymer ?
#
loop_
_entity_poly.entity_id
_entity_poly.type
_entity_poly.pdbx_seq_one_letter_code
_entity_poly.pdbx_strand_id
1 'polypeptide(L)'
;MHDFVSYLFYLLQRGMRFAVPAALICGLILAVCYAVCRKKGRRFPWGKAVCAVLLVGWAAVTVFVTLLRSEPNEFAARQCNLQLFLAWREAYQRFTLQIWLNVLLNIALFVPLGVLLPLLWKPFRKWYAALGAGFGVSLLIELAQLLTARGMCDVDDLFTNTLGAMLGWCAAMLVLALHQKSRTWPRYCALPAAFALALSAIFISYAAQPYGNLRDASVTTADLSGVRWSVDFALDEDSKTSWVYQAQALD
;
A
#
# COMPACT_ATOMS: atom_id res chain seq x y z
N MET A 1 15.76 -7.94 8.38
CA MET A 1 14.96 -8.77 7.45
C MET A 1 14.13 -9.82 8.16
N HIS A 2 14.65 -10.48 9.20
CA HIS A 2 13.91 -11.47 10.02
C HIS A 2 12.68 -10.85 10.70
N ASP A 3 12.82 -9.65 11.27
CA ASP A 3 11.73 -8.95 11.97
C ASP A 3 10.60 -8.53 11.05
N PHE A 4 10.90 -8.14 9.81
CA PHE A 4 9.89 -7.79 8.81
C PHE A 4 9.05 -9.00 8.38
N VAL A 5 9.70 -10.14 8.14
CA VAL A 5 9.00 -11.39 7.78
C VAL A 5 8.09 -11.85 8.93
N SER A 6 8.60 -11.78 10.16
CA SER A 6 7.84 -12.12 11.37
C SER A 6 6.65 -11.17 11.57
N TYR A 7 6.83 -9.88 11.32
CA TYR A 7 5.76 -8.88 11.36
C TYR A 7 4.71 -9.11 10.28
N LEU A 8 5.12 -9.38 9.05
CA LEU A 8 4.19 -9.72 7.96
C LEU A 8 3.40 -10.99 8.27
N PHE A 9 4.07 -12.00 8.79
CA PHE A 9 3.41 -13.25 9.21
C PHE A 9 2.40 -13.02 10.35
N TYR A 10 2.74 -12.22 11.33
CA TYR A 10 1.83 -11.80 12.39
C TYR A 10 0.58 -11.09 11.87
N LEU A 11 0.76 -10.14 10.92
CA LEU A 11 -0.35 -9.44 10.27
C LEU A 11 -1.25 -10.39 9.49
N LEU A 12 -0.66 -11.30 8.71
CA LEU A 12 -1.40 -12.30 7.94
C LEU A 12 -2.18 -13.23 8.87
N GLN A 13 -1.56 -13.73 9.93
CA GLN A 13 -2.20 -14.64 10.88
C GLN A 13 -3.39 -13.97 11.60
N ARG A 14 -3.23 -12.72 12.02
CA ARG A 14 -4.31 -11.97 12.66
C ARG A 14 -5.40 -11.58 11.65
N GLY A 15 -5.03 -11.18 10.44
CA GLY A 15 -5.98 -10.87 9.37
C GLY A 15 -6.82 -12.08 8.96
N MET A 16 -6.24 -13.26 8.93
CA MET A 16 -6.97 -14.50 8.62
C MET A 16 -8.07 -14.83 9.63
N ARG A 17 -7.94 -14.44 10.90
CA ARG A 17 -8.99 -14.63 11.91
C ARG A 17 -10.31 -13.93 11.53
N PHE A 18 -10.23 -12.85 10.75
CA PHE A 18 -11.40 -12.13 10.24
C PHE A 18 -11.76 -12.57 8.82
N ALA A 19 -10.76 -12.82 7.98
CA ALA A 19 -10.97 -13.22 6.59
C ALA A 19 -11.62 -14.61 6.48
N VAL A 20 -11.24 -15.57 7.33
CA VAL A 20 -11.79 -16.93 7.28
C VAL A 20 -13.28 -16.96 7.61
N PRO A 21 -13.78 -16.38 8.73
CA PRO A 21 -15.23 -16.32 8.98
C PRO A 21 -15.99 -15.58 7.89
N ALA A 22 -15.46 -14.47 7.39
CA ALA A 22 -16.09 -13.72 6.29
C ALA A 22 -16.19 -14.55 5.02
N ALA A 23 -15.13 -15.29 4.66
CA ALA A 23 -15.13 -16.20 3.51
C ALA A 23 -16.10 -17.36 3.70
N LEU A 24 -16.22 -17.94 4.91
CA LEU A 24 -17.17 -18.99 5.22
C LEU A 24 -18.62 -18.53 5.09
N ILE A 25 -18.94 -17.35 5.63
CA ILE A 25 -20.29 -16.74 5.49
C ILE A 25 -20.59 -16.50 4.01
N CYS A 26 -19.66 -15.93 3.26
CA CYS A 26 -19.80 -15.71 1.83
C CYS A 26 -19.99 -17.05 1.08
N GLY A 27 -19.22 -18.08 1.43
CA GLY A 27 -19.35 -19.42 0.88
C GLY A 27 -20.72 -20.03 1.14
N LEU A 28 -21.28 -19.86 2.35
CA LEU A 28 -22.64 -20.31 2.68
C LEU A 28 -23.70 -19.59 1.84
N ILE A 29 -23.60 -18.27 1.70
CA ILE A 29 -24.49 -17.48 0.84
C ILE A 29 -24.42 -17.98 -0.60
N LEU A 30 -23.23 -18.24 -1.12
CA LEU A 30 -23.05 -18.77 -2.47
C LEU A 30 -23.59 -20.18 -2.63
N ALA A 31 -23.49 -21.05 -1.62
CA ALA A 31 -24.09 -22.37 -1.62
C ALA A 31 -25.63 -22.30 -1.73
N VAL A 32 -26.23 -21.37 -0.97
CA VAL A 32 -27.68 -21.10 -1.08
C VAL A 32 -28.03 -20.57 -2.48
N CYS A 33 -27.28 -19.61 -3.01
CA CYS A 33 -27.48 -19.10 -4.37
C CYS A 33 -27.33 -20.21 -5.42
N TYR A 34 -26.36 -21.11 -5.27
CA TYR A 34 -26.17 -22.26 -6.13
C TYR A 34 -27.39 -23.19 -6.10
N ALA A 35 -27.89 -23.54 -4.91
CA ALA A 35 -29.04 -24.37 -4.74
C ALA A 35 -30.30 -23.76 -5.40
N VAL A 36 -30.51 -22.45 -5.26
CA VAL A 36 -31.61 -21.71 -5.89
C VAL A 36 -31.45 -21.70 -7.41
N CYS A 37 -30.26 -21.46 -7.95
CA CYS A 37 -29.97 -21.48 -9.37
C CYS A 37 -30.27 -22.88 -9.96
N ARG A 38 -29.83 -23.95 -9.27
CA ARG A 38 -30.04 -25.33 -9.67
C ARG A 38 -31.54 -25.67 -9.70
N LYS A 39 -32.32 -25.28 -8.67
CA LYS A 39 -33.77 -25.44 -8.64
C LYS A 39 -34.47 -24.73 -9.79
N LYS A 40 -33.97 -23.59 -10.26
CA LYS A 40 -34.51 -22.82 -11.37
C LYS A 40 -33.95 -23.22 -12.73
N GLY A 41 -33.17 -24.29 -12.84
CA GLY A 41 -32.58 -24.77 -14.11
C GLY A 41 -31.52 -23.79 -14.70
N ARG A 42 -31.02 -22.84 -13.92
CA ARG A 42 -30.04 -21.86 -14.38
C ARG A 42 -28.63 -22.34 -14.10
N ARG A 43 -27.70 -22.06 -15.02
CA ARG A 43 -26.25 -22.31 -14.77
C ARG A 43 -25.72 -21.34 -13.73
N PHE A 44 -25.05 -21.88 -12.72
CA PHE A 44 -24.42 -21.06 -11.67
C PHE A 44 -23.14 -20.40 -12.20
N PRO A 45 -22.96 -19.09 -12.00
CA PRO A 45 -21.79 -18.35 -12.54
C PRO A 45 -20.57 -18.49 -11.63
N TRP A 46 -19.90 -19.65 -11.64
CA TRP A 46 -18.76 -19.97 -10.77
C TRP A 46 -17.67 -18.90 -10.77
N GLY A 47 -17.29 -18.35 -11.94
CA GLY A 47 -16.25 -17.31 -12.02
C GLY A 47 -16.61 -16.07 -11.21
N LYS A 48 -17.87 -15.61 -11.27
CA LYS A 48 -18.34 -14.48 -10.46
C LYS A 48 -18.41 -14.84 -8.97
N ALA A 49 -18.79 -16.07 -8.65
CA ALA A 49 -18.86 -16.54 -7.27
C ALA A 49 -17.49 -16.51 -6.61
N VAL A 50 -16.47 -17.04 -7.28
CA VAL A 50 -15.08 -16.99 -6.80
C VAL A 50 -14.60 -15.54 -6.63
N CYS A 51 -14.83 -14.67 -7.63
CA CYS A 51 -14.47 -13.26 -7.52
C CYS A 51 -15.17 -12.57 -6.34
N ALA A 52 -16.42 -12.91 -6.05
CA ALA A 52 -17.16 -12.35 -4.91
C ALA A 52 -16.56 -12.79 -3.56
N VAL A 53 -16.19 -14.08 -3.41
CA VAL A 53 -15.50 -14.57 -2.20
C VAL A 53 -14.17 -13.85 -2.01
N LEU A 54 -13.38 -13.72 -3.08
CA LEU A 54 -12.10 -13.03 -3.04
C LEU A 54 -12.27 -11.54 -2.67
N LEU A 55 -13.32 -10.88 -3.18
CA LEU A 55 -13.59 -9.48 -2.85
C LEU A 55 -13.98 -9.32 -1.37
N VAL A 56 -14.80 -10.21 -0.82
CA VAL A 56 -15.16 -10.22 0.61
C VAL A 56 -13.92 -10.49 1.48
N GLY A 57 -13.12 -11.47 1.09
CA GLY A 57 -11.86 -11.77 1.79
C GLY A 57 -10.89 -10.59 1.76
N TRP A 58 -10.73 -9.95 0.60
CA TRP A 58 -9.95 -8.73 0.47
C TRP A 58 -10.47 -7.60 1.37
N ALA A 59 -11.79 -7.35 1.38
CA ALA A 59 -12.38 -6.31 2.21
C ALA A 59 -12.13 -6.57 3.71
N ALA A 60 -12.28 -7.83 4.15
CA ALA A 60 -12.00 -8.20 5.54
C ALA A 60 -10.54 -7.98 5.93
N VAL A 61 -9.58 -8.37 5.06
CA VAL A 61 -8.15 -8.12 5.27
C VAL A 61 -7.86 -6.63 5.30
N THR A 62 -8.42 -5.86 4.37
CA THR A 62 -8.24 -4.41 4.30
C THR A 62 -8.74 -3.72 5.56
N VAL A 63 -9.97 -4.00 5.99
CA VAL A 63 -10.52 -3.46 7.25
C VAL A 63 -9.65 -3.82 8.44
N PHE A 64 -9.16 -5.06 8.51
CA PHE A 64 -8.26 -5.46 9.59
C PHE A 64 -6.95 -4.67 9.57
N VAL A 65 -6.27 -4.61 8.42
CA VAL A 65 -4.95 -3.97 8.30
C VAL A 65 -5.04 -2.46 8.53
N THR A 66 -6.11 -1.81 8.06
CA THR A 66 -6.23 -0.35 8.12
C THR A 66 -6.89 0.16 9.40
N LEU A 67 -7.87 -0.57 9.97
CA LEU A 67 -8.69 -0.06 11.08
C LEU A 67 -8.53 -0.85 12.38
N LEU A 68 -8.32 -2.19 12.31
CA LEU A 68 -8.35 -3.03 13.50
C LEU A 68 -6.97 -3.40 14.04
N ARG A 69 -5.92 -3.11 13.29
CA ARG A 69 -4.54 -3.43 13.68
C ARG A 69 -4.05 -2.57 14.83
N SER A 70 -4.35 -1.28 14.79
CA SER A 70 -3.89 -0.29 15.76
C SER A 70 -4.92 -0.04 16.84
N GLU A 71 -4.47 0.13 18.08
CA GLU A 71 -5.32 0.63 19.14
C GLU A 71 -5.64 2.11 18.91
N PRO A 72 -6.81 2.59 19.39
CA PRO A 72 -7.15 4.00 19.30
C PRO A 72 -6.09 4.86 19.99
N ASN A 73 -5.62 5.89 19.30
CA ASN A 73 -4.66 6.85 19.85
C ASN A 73 -5.23 8.26 19.70
N GLU A 74 -5.75 8.82 20.77
CA GLU A 74 -6.39 10.14 20.76
C GLU A 74 -5.45 11.27 20.33
N PHE A 75 -4.15 11.15 20.56
CA PHE A 75 -3.15 12.14 20.15
C PHE A 75 -2.83 12.08 18.65
N ALA A 76 -2.83 10.88 18.06
CA ALA A 76 -2.59 10.71 16.62
C ALA A 76 -3.87 10.92 15.79
N ALA A 77 -5.02 10.68 16.39
CA ALA A 77 -6.31 10.53 15.73
C ALA A 77 -6.90 11.79 15.08
N ARG A 78 -6.36 12.93 15.34
CA ARG A 78 -6.90 14.20 14.79
C ARG A 78 -5.91 14.89 13.86
N GLN A 79 -4.88 14.20 13.45
CA GLN A 79 -3.89 14.73 12.52
C GLN A 79 -4.22 14.25 11.10
N CYS A 80 -4.40 15.19 10.19
CA CYS A 80 -4.50 14.93 8.78
C CYS A 80 -3.22 15.41 8.09
N ASN A 81 -2.53 14.52 7.41
CA ASN A 81 -1.48 14.89 6.49
C ASN A 81 -2.10 15.23 5.13
N LEU A 82 -2.06 16.50 4.76
CA LEU A 82 -2.56 16.97 3.47
C LEU A 82 -1.43 17.25 2.47
N GLN A 83 -0.17 16.92 2.82
CA GLN A 83 0.98 17.10 1.94
C GLN A 83 1.11 15.90 1.00
N LEU A 84 0.73 16.09 -0.25
CA LEU A 84 0.88 15.07 -1.29
C LEU A 84 2.35 14.77 -1.55
N PHE A 85 2.68 13.48 -1.70
CA PHE A 85 4.04 12.95 -1.92
C PHE A 85 5.01 13.11 -0.76
N LEU A 86 4.52 13.35 0.47
CA LEU A 86 5.38 13.41 1.66
C LEU A 86 6.03 12.05 1.93
N ALA A 87 5.23 10.97 1.92
CA ALA A 87 5.73 9.60 2.12
C ALA A 87 6.76 9.19 1.05
N TRP A 88 6.53 9.59 -0.22
CA TRP A 88 7.45 9.34 -1.32
C TRP A 88 8.76 10.11 -1.18
N ARG A 89 8.67 11.37 -0.75
CA ARG A 89 9.82 12.22 -0.48
C ARG A 89 10.65 11.68 0.68
N GLU A 90 10.01 11.27 1.77
CA GLU A 90 10.70 10.63 2.89
C GLU A 90 11.32 9.29 2.51
N ALA A 91 10.61 8.47 1.72
CA ALA A 91 11.13 7.22 1.19
C ALA A 91 12.39 7.44 0.34
N TYR A 92 12.43 8.52 -0.47
CA TYR A 92 13.58 8.88 -1.25
C TYR A 92 14.73 9.42 -0.39
N GLN A 93 14.44 10.33 0.55
CA GLN A 93 15.47 10.99 1.37
C GLN A 93 16.13 10.03 2.37
N ARG A 94 15.34 9.22 3.06
CA ARG A 94 15.84 8.28 4.07
C ARG A 94 16.28 6.96 3.46
N PHE A 95 15.77 6.59 2.32
CA PHE A 95 15.96 5.37 1.56
C PHE A 95 15.98 4.08 2.39
N THR A 96 15.11 4.02 3.38
CA THR A 96 14.96 2.82 4.21
C THR A 96 13.95 1.88 3.57
N LEU A 97 14.26 0.58 3.59
CA LEU A 97 13.38 -0.47 3.06
C LEU A 97 11.97 -0.39 3.66
N GLN A 98 11.88 -0.06 4.96
CA GLN A 98 10.61 0.03 5.67
C GLN A 98 9.65 1.06 5.06
N ILE A 99 10.14 2.26 4.75
CA ILE A 99 9.32 3.34 4.20
C ILE A 99 8.85 2.98 2.79
N TRP A 100 9.76 2.45 1.95
CA TRP A 100 9.41 1.97 0.61
C TRP A 100 8.38 0.85 0.64
N LEU A 101 8.53 -0.11 1.57
CA LEU A 101 7.57 -1.19 1.74
C LEU A 101 6.20 -0.66 2.15
N ASN A 102 6.10 0.34 3.01
CA ASN A 102 4.82 0.93 3.37
C ASN A 102 4.09 1.51 2.14
N VAL A 103 4.80 2.31 1.31
CA VAL A 103 4.25 2.86 0.07
C VAL A 103 3.80 1.76 -0.89
N LEU A 104 4.66 0.76 -1.12
CA LEU A 104 4.36 -0.32 -2.05
C LEU A 104 3.25 -1.25 -1.54
N LEU A 105 3.18 -1.49 -0.23
CA LEU A 105 2.11 -2.31 0.37
C LEU A 105 0.75 -1.63 0.30
N ASN A 106 0.67 -0.30 0.44
CA ASN A 106 -0.58 0.43 0.23
C ASN A 106 -1.06 0.28 -1.22
N ILE A 107 -0.16 0.44 -2.20
CA ILE A 107 -0.48 0.18 -3.61
C ILE A 107 -0.96 -1.28 -3.79
N ALA A 108 -0.19 -2.25 -3.29
CA ALA A 108 -0.48 -3.67 -3.44
C ALA A 108 -1.81 -4.08 -2.80
N LEU A 109 -2.18 -3.47 -1.66
CA LEU A 109 -3.42 -3.73 -0.95
C LEU A 109 -4.65 -3.46 -1.83
N PHE A 110 -4.61 -2.47 -2.72
CA PHE A 110 -5.74 -2.10 -3.56
C PHE A 110 -5.75 -2.73 -4.96
N VAL A 111 -4.65 -3.40 -5.37
CA VAL A 111 -4.63 -4.14 -6.64
C VAL A 111 -5.78 -5.15 -6.76
N PRO A 112 -6.10 -5.98 -5.73
CA PRO A 112 -7.20 -6.93 -5.82
C PRO A 112 -8.56 -6.27 -6.08
N LEU A 113 -8.83 -5.11 -5.48
CA LEU A 113 -10.06 -4.34 -5.74
C LEU A 113 -10.17 -4.00 -7.23
N GLY A 114 -9.09 -3.45 -7.79
CA GLY A 114 -9.02 -3.09 -9.20
C GLY A 114 -9.19 -4.27 -10.15
N VAL A 115 -8.68 -5.45 -9.78
CA VAL A 115 -8.84 -6.68 -10.57
C VAL A 115 -10.26 -7.21 -10.47
N LEU A 116 -10.83 -7.29 -9.29
CA LEU A 116 -12.09 -8.02 -9.05
C LEU A 116 -13.32 -7.25 -9.50
N LEU A 117 -13.34 -5.92 -9.39
CA LEU A 117 -14.49 -5.10 -9.78
C LEU A 117 -14.90 -5.28 -11.26
N PRO A 118 -14.00 -5.14 -12.27
CA PRO A 118 -14.37 -5.30 -13.68
C PRO A 118 -14.72 -6.73 -14.07
N LEU A 119 -14.27 -7.72 -13.29
CA LEU A 119 -14.64 -9.12 -13.48
C LEU A 119 -16.06 -9.41 -12.96
N LEU A 120 -16.45 -8.79 -11.85
CA LEU A 120 -17.77 -8.93 -11.25
C LEU A 120 -18.83 -8.11 -11.98
N TRP A 121 -18.57 -6.85 -12.26
CA TRP A 121 -19.55 -5.92 -12.81
C TRP A 121 -19.04 -5.17 -14.03
N LYS A 122 -19.78 -5.25 -15.11
CA LYS A 122 -19.45 -4.60 -16.39
C LYS A 122 -19.23 -3.08 -16.30
N PRO A 123 -19.97 -2.27 -15.49
CA PRO A 123 -19.74 -0.83 -15.37
C PRO A 123 -18.31 -0.48 -14.97
N PHE A 124 -17.67 -1.29 -14.10
CA PHE A 124 -16.28 -1.07 -13.65
C PHE A 124 -15.22 -1.41 -14.70
N ARG A 125 -15.59 -1.84 -15.90
CA ARG A 125 -14.68 -1.92 -17.05
C ARG A 125 -14.34 -0.55 -17.63
N LYS A 126 -15.08 0.50 -17.25
CA LYS A 126 -14.77 1.89 -17.57
C LYS A 126 -13.75 2.43 -16.56
N TRP A 127 -12.68 3.05 -17.05
CA TRP A 127 -11.57 3.50 -16.21
C TRP A 127 -12.00 4.47 -15.09
N TYR A 128 -12.91 5.39 -15.40
CA TYR A 128 -13.40 6.36 -14.42
C TYR A 128 -14.25 5.73 -13.31
N ALA A 129 -14.97 4.64 -13.61
CA ALA A 129 -15.72 3.93 -12.58
C ALA A 129 -14.78 3.16 -11.63
N ALA A 130 -13.70 2.56 -12.18
CA ALA A 130 -12.68 1.92 -11.38
C ALA A 130 -11.90 2.92 -10.54
N LEU A 131 -11.53 4.06 -11.13
CA LEU A 131 -10.88 5.17 -10.43
C LEU A 131 -11.77 5.67 -9.27
N GLY A 132 -13.03 5.97 -9.55
CA GLY A 132 -13.99 6.42 -8.54
C GLY A 132 -14.22 5.41 -7.42
N ALA A 133 -14.22 4.11 -7.73
CA ALA A 133 -14.33 3.07 -6.72
C ALA A 133 -13.07 2.98 -5.85
N GLY A 134 -11.87 2.99 -6.45
CA GLY A 134 -10.60 2.98 -5.72
C GLY A 134 -10.48 4.19 -4.80
N PHE A 135 -10.71 5.39 -5.34
CA PHE A 135 -10.71 6.63 -4.59
C PHE A 135 -11.77 6.64 -3.46
N GLY A 136 -13.01 6.24 -3.77
CA GLY A 136 -14.09 6.25 -2.80
C GLY A 136 -13.87 5.29 -1.64
N VAL A 137 -13.39 4.08 -1.91
CA VAL A 137 -13.07 3.10 -0.86
C VAL A 137 -11.88 3.60 -0.02
N SER A 138 -10.84 4.15 -0.65
CA SER A 138 -9.71 4.72 0.10
C SER A 138 -10.15 5.88 0.97
N LEU A 139 -10.95 6.81 0.44
CA LEU A 139 -11.48 7.93 1.21
C LEU A 139 -12.33 7.47 2.41
N LEU A 140 -13.14 6.43 2.23
CA LEU A 140 -13.93 5.86 3.34
C LEU A 140 -13.02 5.28 4.43
N ILE A 141 -11.90 4.67 4.07
CA ILE A 141 -10.92 4.17 5.04
C ILE A 141 -10.29 5.34 5.81
N GLU A 142 -9.81 6.38 5.10
CA GLU A 142 -9.22 7.55 5.73
C GLU A 142 -10.18 8.26 6.70
N LEU A 143 -11.44 8.42 6.28
CA LEU A 143 -12.48 8.96 7.15
C LEU A 143 -12.77 8.06 8.35
N ALA A 144 -12.80 6.75 8.16
CA ALA A 144 -12.98 5.79 9.25
C ALA A 144 -11.80 5.82 10.23
N GLN A 145 -10.56 5.94 9.77
CA GLN A 145 -9.36 6.10 10.62
C GLN A 145 -9.45 7.38 11.44
N LEU A 146 -9.82 8.50 10.81
CA LEU A 146 -10.01 9.79 11.48
C LEU A 146 -11.10 9.71 12.57
N LEU A 147 -12.26 9.10 12.26
CA LEU A 147 -13.38 8.99 13.18
C LEU A 147 -13.11 8.03 14.34
N THR A 148 -12.39 6.94 14.08
CA THR A 148 -12.11 5.88 15.08
C THR A 148 -10.84 6.11 15.88
N ALA A 149 -10.08 7.18 15.57
CA ALA A 149 -8.79 7.45 16.19
C ALA A 149 -7.75 6.30 16.01
N ARG A 150 -7.84 5.53 14.93
CA ARG A 150 -7.01 4.34 14.68
C ARG A 150 -5.97 4.51 13.57
N GLY A 151 -5.64 5.73 13.24
CA GLY A 151 -4.64 6.09 12.24
C GLY A 151 -4.64 7.59 11.98
N MET A 152 -3.68 8.05 11.20
CA MET A 152 -3.64 9.41 10.67
C MET A 152 -4.29 9.41 9.29
N CYS A 153 -5.15 10.40 9.03
CA CYS A 153 -5.68 10.63 7.69
C CYS A 153 -4.54 11.14 6.80
N ASP A 154 -4.23 10.40 5.73
CA ASP A 154 -3.11 10.72 4.84
C ASP A 154 -3.55 10.77 3.38
N VAL A 155 -3.28 11.91 2.73
CA VAL A 155 -3.57 12.08 1.30
C VAL A 155 -2.68 11.19 0.42
N ASP A 156 -1.48 10.83 0.89
CA ASP A 156 -0.60 9.91 0.17
C ASP A 156 -1.18 8.49 0.12
N ASP A 157 -1.83 8.04 1.19
CA ASP A 157 -2.53 6.76 1.21
C ASP A 157 -3.72 6.76 0.25
N LEU A 158 -4.46 7.88 0.18
CA LEU A 158 -5.53 8.04 -0.79
C LEU A 158 -5.01 7.92 -2.24
N PHE A 159 -3.85 8.53 -2.52
CA PHE A 159 -3.21 8.45 -3.83
C PHE A 159 -2.68 7.04 -4.14
N THR A 160 -1.91 6.43 -3.23
CA THR A 160 -1.27 5.12 -3.43
C THR A 160 -2.30 4.00 -3.55
N ASN A 161 -3.35 4.02 -2.74
CA ASN A 161 -4.46 3.09 -2.79
C ASN A 161 -5.22 3.20 -4.13
N THR A 162 -5.52 4.43 -4.57
CA THR A 162 -6.18 4.67 -5.86
C THR A 162 -5.31 4.21 -7.02
N LEU A 163 -4.00 4.47 -6.97
CA LEU A 163 -3.03 3.99 -7.96
C LEU A 163 -3.02 2.46 -8.01
N GLY A 164 -3.02 1.78 -6.85
CA GLY A 164 -3.10 0.33 -6.74
C GLY A 164 -4.35 -0.24 -7.41
N ALA A 165 -5.52 0.37 -7.16
CA ALA A 165 -6.77 -0.01 -7.82
C ALA A 165 -6.69 0.16 -9.35
N MET A 166 -6.06 1.24 -9.84
CA MET A 166 -5.90 1.48 -11.28
C MET A 166 -4.92 0.50 -11.93
N LEU A 167 -3.84 0.14 -11.25
CA LEU A 167 -2.91 -0.89 -11.72
C LEU A 167 -3.60 -2.27 -11.81
N GLY A 168 -4.39 -2.62 -10.80
CA GLY A 168 -5.22 -3.83 -10.79
C GLY A 168 -6.25 -3.83 -11.93
N TRP A 169 -6.91 -2.70 -12.16
CA TRP A 169 -7.84 -2.52 -13.27
C TRP A 169 -7.15 -2.71 -14.63
N CYS A 170 -5.97 -2.12 -14.82
CA CYS A 170 -5.19 -2.32 -16.03
C CYS A 170 -4.85 -3.80 -16.26
N ALA A 171 -4.42 -4.52 -15.23
CA ALA A 171 -4.12 -5.94 -15.30
C ALA A 171 -5.36 -6.77 -15.72
N ALA A 172 -6.51 -6.54 -15.08
CA ALA A 172 -7.76 -7.23 -15.42
C ALA A 172 -8.21 -6.93 -16.86
N MET A 173 -8.15 -5.67 -17.27
CA MET A 173 -8.55 -5.25 -18.61
C MET A 173 -7.58 -5.74 -19.68
N LEU A 174 -6.29 -5.82 -19.37
CA LEU A 174 -5.29 -6.43 -20.25
C LEU A 174 -5.62 -7.91 -20.51
N VAL A 175 -5.84 -8.69 -19.42
CA VAL A 175 -6.22 -10.12 -19.54
C VAL A 175 -7.50 -10.28 -20.34
N LEU A 176 -8.53 -9.47 -20.08
CA LEU A 176 -9.79 -9.51 -20.82
C LEU A 176 -9.59 -9.16 -22.30
N ALA A 177 -8.77 -8.16 -22.62
CA ALA A 177 -8.50 -7.75 -24.00
C ALA A 177 -7.72 -8.83 -24.76
N LEU A 178 -6.72 -9.44 -24.14
CA LEU A 178 -5.95 -10.54 -24.72
C LEU A 178 -6.84 -11.78 -24.97
N HIS A 179 -7.67 -12.14 -23.99
CA HIS A 179 -8.59 -13.26 -24.14
C HIS A 179 -9.60 -13.04 -25.27
N GLN A 180 -10.06 -11.80 -25.46
CA GLN A 180 -10.96 -11.43 -26.55
C GLN A 180 -10.25 -11.14 -27.87
N LYS A 181 -8.92 -11.32 -27.95
CA LYS A 181 -8.08 -10.98 -29.11
C LYS A 181 -8.28 -9.53 -29.60
N SER A 182 -8.61 -8.63 -28.68
CA SER A 182 -8.82 -7.21 -28.96
C SER A 182 -7.51 -6.50 -29.22
N ARG A 183 -7.45 -5.65 -30.25
CA ARG A 183 -6.28 -4.79 -30.52
C ARG A 183 -6.09 -3.64 -29.52
N THR A 184 -6.97 -3.52 -28.55
CA THR A 184 -6.90 -2.43 -27.55
C THR A 184 -5.99 -2.73 -26.35
N TRP A 185 -5.39 -3.91 -26.29
CA TRP A 185 -4.56 -4.36 -25.17
C TRP A 185 -3.37 -3.41 -24.83
N PRO A 186 -2.69 -2.73 -25.80
CA PRO A 186 -1.52 -1.91 -25.45
C PRO A 186 -1.85 -0.74 -24.54
N ARG A 187 -3.06 -0.17 -24.65
CA ARG A 187 -3.48 0.95 -23.81
C ARG A 187 -3.53 0.60 -22.31
N TYR A 188 -3.73 -0.68 -21.99
CA TYR A 188 -3.76 -1.14 -20.59
C TYR A 188 -2.37 -1.38 -20.02
N CYS A 189 -1.34 -1.38 -20.87
CA CYS A 189 0.06 -1.45 -20.43
C CYS A 189 0.64 -0.07 -20.11
N ALA A 190 0.03 1.01 -20.57
CA ALA A 190 0.60 2.36 -20.45
C ALA A 190 0.81 2.81 -19.00
N LEU A 191 -0.20 2.68 -18.14
CA LEU A 191 -0.08 3.06 -16.72
C LEU A 191 0.91 2.16 -15.95
N PRO A 192 0.85 0.81 -16.04
CA PRO A 192 1.86 -0.05 -15.42
C PRO A 192 3.28 0.23 -15.91
N ALA A 193 3.46 0.48 -17.21
CA ALA A 193 4.76 0.81 -17.78
C ALA A 193 5.27 2.17 -17.26
N ALA A 194 4.43 3.19 -17.24
CA ALA A 194 4.79 4.50 -16.68
C ALA A 194 5.16 4.41 -15.20
N PHE A 195 4.41 3.64 -14.43
CA PHE A 195 4.71 3.40 -13.02
C PHE A 195 6.04 2.67 -12.83
N ALA A 196 6.29 1.59 -13.59
CA ALA A 196 7.56 0.86 -13.54
C ALA A 196 8.75 1.75 -13.93
N LEU A 197 8.60 2.59 -14.98
CA LEU A 197 9.63 3.54 -15.40
C LEU A 197 9.89 4.60 -14.32
N ALA A 198 8.85 5.15 -13.69
CA ALA A 198 8.99 6.11 -12.61
C ALA A 198 9.73 5.52 -11.41
N LEU A 199 9.35 4.31 -10.96
CA LEU A 199 10.07 3.61 -9.90
C LEU A 199 11.53 3.35 -10.29
N SER A 200 11.79 2.84 -11.51
CA SER A 200 13.15 2.59 -11.99
C SER A 200 13.99 3.86 -12.00
N ALA A 201 13.43 4.99 -12.46
CA ALA A 201 14.11 6.27 -12.45
C ALA A 201 14.45 6.74 -11.03
N ILE A 202 13.54 6.56 -10.06
CA ILE A 202 13.77 6.88 -8.66
C ILE A 202 14.92 6.04 -8.10
N PHE A 203 14.91 4.72 -8.30
CA PHE A 203 15.96 3.83 -7.81
C PHE A 203 17.31 4.10 -8.50
N ILE A 204 17.33 4.34 -9.82
CA ILE A 204 18.55 4.68 -10.56
C ILE A 204 19.11 6.03 -10.07
N SER A 205 18.26 7.04 -9.90
CA SER A 205 18.70 8.36 -9.44
C SER A 205 19.30 8.27 -8.02
N TYR A 206 18.72 7.44 -7.17
CA TYR A 206 19.27 7.19 -5.84
C TYR A 206 20.61 6.44 -5.90
N ALA A 207 20.71 5.37 -6.70
CA ALA A 207 21.95 4.62 -6.88
C ALA A 207 23.06 5.43 -7.53
N ALA A 208 22.71 6.42 -8.35
CA ALA A 208 23.67 7.33 -8.98
C ALA A 208 24.12 8.48 -8.07
N GLN A 209 23.47 8.66 -6.90
CA GLN A 209 23.98 9.64 -5.94
C GLN A 209 25.35 9.18 -5.46
N PRO A 210 26.40 10.02 -5.57
CA PRO A 210 27.70 9.67 -5.05
C PRO A 210 27.57 9.41 -3.55
N TYR A 211 28.14 8.33 -3.08
CA TYR A 211 28.23 7.99 -1.65
C TYR A 211 28.83 9.11 -0.79
N GLY A 212 29.25 10.19 -1.44
CA GLY A 212 29.80 11.40 -0.86
C GLY A 212 28.81 12.36 -0.24
N ASN A 213 27.51 12.18 -0.37
CA ASN A 213 26.54 13.06 0.29
C ASN A 213 26.55 12.88 1.84
N LEU A 214 27.07 11.78 2.34
CA LEU A 214 27.52 11.69 3.74
C LEU A 214 28.77 12.52 4.02
N ARG A 215 29.53 12.93 2.96
CA ARG A 215 30.69 13.83 3.08
C ARG A 215 30.31 15.29 2.94
N ASP A 216 29.16 15.61 2.35
CA ASP A 216 28.65 16.97 2.17
C ASP A 216 27.84 17.48 3.38
N ALA A 217 27.66 16.69 4.40
CA ALA A 217 27.85 17.24 5.70
C ALA A 217 29.33 17.64 5.82
N SER A 218 29.84 18.46 4.92
CA SER A 218 31.04 19.25 5.09
C SER A 218 30.67 20.26 6.15
N VAL A 219 30.64 19.75 7.32
CA VAL A 219 30.89 20.44 8.53
C VAL A 219 32.23 21.04 8.27
N THR A 220 32.25 22.27 7.82
CA THR A 220 33.46 23.07 7.75
C THR A 220 34.01 23.03 9.16
N THR A 221 35.11 22.35 9.35
CA THR A 221 35.78 22.13 10.62
C THR A 221 36.10 23.43 11.38
N ALA A 222 35.92 24.60 10.76
CA ALA A 222 36.04 25.91 11.34
C ALA A 222 35.02 26.20 12.46
N ASP A 223 33.80 25.67 12.38
CA ASP A 223 32.70 26.00 13.31
C ASP A 223 32.52 24.95 14.42
N LEU A 224 33.36 23.93 14.46
CA LEU A 224 33.22 22.80 15.37
C LEU A 224 34.40 22.57 16.28
N SER A 225 35.09 23.63 16.65
CA SER A 225 36.22 23.55 17.62
C SER A 225 35.84 23.00 19.00
N GLY A 226 34.65 22.54 19.21
CA GLY A 226 34.18 21.89 20.43
C GLY A 226 33.40 20.61 20.23
N VAL A 227 33.26 20.10 18.98
CA VAL A 227 32.47 18.91 18.71
C VAL A 227 33.36 17.72 18.40
N ARG A 228 33.34 16.72 19.26
CA ARG A 228 33.88 15.39 18.92
C ARG A 228 32.83 14.60 18.13
N TRP A 229 33.17 14.19 16.93
CA TRP A 229 32.43 13.21 16.19
C TRP A 229 33.36 12.06 15.75
N SER A 230 32.84 10.84 15.70
CA SER A 230 33.57 9.68 15.27
C SER A 230 32.74 8.96 14.22
N VAL A 231 33.38 8.49 13.16
CA VAL A 231 32.75 7.63 12.14
C VAL A 231 32.26 6.32 12.78
N ASP A 232 32.86 5.91 13.89
CA ASP A 232 32.50 4.72 14.63
C ASP A 232 31.07 4.78 15.18
N PHE A 233 30.57 5.97 15.54
CA PHE A 233 29.17 6.16 15.95
C PHE A 233 28.15 6.00 14.81
N ALA A 234 28.60 6.11 13.57
CA ALA A 234 27.77 5.92 12.39
C ALA A 234 27.65 4.45 12.00
N LEU A 235 28.51 3.60 12.53
CA LEU A 235 28.65 2.19 12.16
C LEU A 235 28.19 1.21 13.24
N ASP A 236 27.88 1.68 14.45
CA ASP A 236 27.61 0.79 15.59
C ASP A 236 26.17 0.27 15.68
N GLU A 237 25.31 0.62 14.75
CA GLU A 237 23.87 0.22 14.70
C GLU A 237 23.09 0.44 16.03
N ASP A 238 23.67 1.05 17.05
CA ASP A 238 23.00 1.35 18.30
C ASP A 238 22.12 2.60 18.15
N SER A 239 20.81 2.42 18.34
CA SER A 239 19.82 3.51 18.27
C SER A 239 20.07 4.63 19.29
N LYS A 240 20.91 4.40 20.30
CA LYS A 240 21.29 5.40 21.30
C LYS A 240 22.45 6.29 20.87
N THR A 241 23.23 5.86 19.90
CA THR A 241 24.38 6.60 19.36
C THR A 241 24.06 7.26 18.02
N SER A 242 22.88 6.96 17.43
CA SER A 242 22.47 7.47 16.16
C SER A 242 22.39 9.00 16.14
N TRP A 243 23.34 9.62 15.42
CA TRP A 243 23.26 10.99 14.88
C TRP A 243 22.86 12.12 15.84
N VAL A 244 22.86 11.91 17.15
CA VAL A 244 22.65 12.97 18.13
C VAL A 244 23.97 13.68 18.34
N TYR A 245 24.04 14.93 17.92
CA TYR A 245 25.07 15.83 18.30
C TYR A 245 25.16 15.90 19.84
N GLN A 246 26.03 15.16 20.43
CA GLN A 246 26.46 15.48 21.78
C GLN A 246 27.55 16.55 21.65
N ALA A 247 27.14 17.81 21.61
CA ALA A 247 28.01 18.90 21.89
C ALA A 247 28.40 18.78 23.38
N GLN A 248 29.53 18.17 23.66
CA GLN A 248 30.16 18.34 24.96
C GLN A 248 30.89 19.69 24.87
N ALA A 249 30.39 20.68 25.60
CA ALA A 249 31.15 21.85 25.90
C ALA A 249 32.47 21.37 26.56
N LEU A 250 33.57 21.69 25.95
CA LEU A 250 34.87 21.53 26.56
C LEU A 250 35.01 22.72 27.53
N ASP A 251 34.90 22.44 28.84
CA ASP A 251 35.34 23.36 29.90
C ASP A 251 36.86 23.58 29.82
#